data_8bd919bd4e59cd25427015dda6d74ccc
#
_entry.id   8bd919bd4e59cd25427015dda6d74ccc
#
_cell.length_a   1.000
_cell.length_b   1.000
_cell.length_c   1.000
_cell.angle_alpha   90.00
_cell.angle_beta   90.00
_cell.angle_gamma   90.00
#
_symmetry.space_group_name_H-M   'P 1'
#
loop_
_entity.id
_entity.type
_entity.pdbx_description
1 polymer ?
#
loop_
_entity_poly.entity_id
_entity_poly.type
_entity_poly.pdbx_seq_one_letter_code
_entity_poly.pdbx_strand_id
1 'polypeptide(L)'
;MSILLCIQSFIVGLIQTKLSAIRILLQSNFIGIVQHEIQSKPLLILGNGPSLNDTLKNNDAALLQGFDLMAVNAAACSDQFSALQPKLYILNAVTYFQNDSELSPFYIQAKNDLFEALKEKSRWNMTLLVPFRAKKSIDFQMLIKSNPNLKVSYFNQTPVEGLNFWSHRWYNLGWGMPRPHN
;
A
#
# COMPACT_ATOMS: atom_id res chain seq x y z
N MET A 1 -39.05 -11.53 1.15
CA MET A 1 -38.13 -11.29 -0.01
C MET A 1 -38.53 -12.28 -1.11
N SER A 2 -38.84 -11.80 -2.31
CA SER A 2 -39.34 -12.65 -3.41
C SER A 2 -38.23 -13.62 -3.89
N ILE A 3 -38.64 -14.89 -4.17
CA ILE A 3 -37.75 -15.93 -4.73
C ILE A 3 -37.00 -15.40 -5.99
N LEU A 4 -37.69 -14.59 -6.78
CA LEU A 4 -37.15 -13.98 -7.99
C LEU A 4 -35.95 -13.06 -7.70
N LEU A 5 -36.02 -12.26 -6.63
CA LEU A 5 -34.91 -11.39 -6.19
C LEU A 5 -33.70 -12.19 -5.69
N CYS A 6 -33.92 -13.32 -5.03
CA CYS A 6 -32.84 -14.21 -4.61
C CYS A 6 -32.12 -14.83 -5.81
N ILE A 7 -32.90 -15.30 -6.81
CA ILE A 7 -32.30 -15.87 -8.05
C ILE A 7 -31.51 -14.81 -8.81
N GLN A 8 -32.07 -13.62 -8.96
CA GLN A 8 -31.39 -12.50 -9.62
C GLN A 8 -30.07 -12.13 -8.91
N SER A 9 -30.09 -12.00 -7.60
CA SER A 9 -28.91 -11.70 -6.79
C SER A 9 -27.83 -12.78 -6.93
N PHE A 10 -28.23 -14.05 -6.94
CA PHE A 10 -27.31 -15.18 -7.13
C PHE A 10 -26.65 -15.17 -8.53
N ILE A 11 -27.43 -14.92 -9.59
CA ILE A 11 -26.90 -14.83 -10.97
C ILE A 11 -25.92 -13.68 -11.10
N VAL A 12 -26.24 -12.49 -10.55
CA VAL A 12 -25.33 -11.34 -10.54
C VAL A 12 -24.07 -11.68 -9.78
N GLY A 13 -24.17 -12.31 -8.61
CA GLY A 13 -23.02 -12.76 -7.83
C GLY A 13 -22.10 -13.72 -8.58
N LEU A 14 -22.66 -14.65 -9.36
CA LEU A 14 -21.89 -15.57 -10.21
C LEU A 14 -21.14 -14.84 -11.32
N ILE A 15 -21.80 -13.90 -11.99
CA ILE A 15 -21.15 -13.09 -13.06
C ILE A 15 -20.00 -12.28 -12.48
N GLN A 16 -20.22 -11.58 -11.35
CA GLN A 16 -19.19 -10.80 -10.66
C GLN A 16 -18.02 -11.68 -10.22
N THR A 17 -18.29 -12.88 -9.73
CA THR A 17 -17.25 -13.85 -9.35
C THR A 17 -16.37 -14.22 -10.54
N LYS A 18 -16.97 -14.55 -11.71
CA LYS A 18 -16.21 -14.86 -12.92
C LYS A 18 -15.37 -13.67 -13.40
N LEU A 19 -15.94 -12.47 -13.43
CA LEU A 19 -15.21 -11.25 -13.79
C LEU A 19 -14.05 -10.97 -12.85
N SER A 20 -14.25 -11.17 -11.55
CA SER A 20 -13.20 -11.02 -10.54
C SER A 20 -12.08 -12.04 -10.72
N ALA A 21 -12.40 -13.29 -11.03
CA ALA A 21 -11.39 -14.30 -11.31
C ALA A 21 -10.53 -13.91 -12.53
N ILE A 22 -11.14 -13.41 -13.60
CA ILE A 22 -10.41 -12.92 -14.79
C ILE A 22 -9.51 -11.73 -14.41
N ARG A 23 -10.02 -10.77 -13.63
CA ARG A 23 -9.21 -9.63 -13.16
C ARG A 23 -8.01 -10.08 -12.35
N ILE A 24 -8.20 -11.03 -11.43
CA ILE A 24 -7.12 -11.59 -10.62
C ILE A 24 -6.04 -12.20 -11.53
N LEU A 25 -6.43 -13.02 -12.52
CA LEU A 25 -5.49 -13.65 -13.44
C LEU A 25 -4.67 -12.63 -14.24
N LEU A 26 -5.29 -11.50 -14.63
CA LEU A 26 -4.65 -10.49 -15.48
C LEU A 26 -3.89 -9.41 -14.70
N GLN A 27 -4.25 -9.11 -13.44
CA GLN A 27 -3.81 -7.91 -12.73
C GLN A 27 -3.14 -8.20 -11.40
N SER A 28 -3.25 -9.41 -10.86
CA SER A 28 -2.68 -9.74 -9.56
C SER A 28 -1.37 -10.49 -9.66
N ASN A 29 -0.51 -10.29 -8.67
CA ASN A 29 0.65 -11.11 -8.43
C ASN A 29 0.26 -12.26 -7.50
N PHE A 30 0.54 -13.49 -7.89
CA PHE A 30 0.28 -14.70 -7.09
C PHE A 30 1.39 -15.03 -6.09
N ILE A 31 2.50 -14.30 -6.13
CA ILE A 31 3.53 -14.37 -5.09
C ILE A 31 2.90 -13.72 -3.85
N GLY A 32 2.65 -14.52 -2.83
CA GLY A 32 2.00 -14.08 -1.60
C GLY A 32 2.66 -12.83 -1.02
N ILE A 33 1.89 -12.02 -0.31
CA ILE A 33 2.44 -10.94 0.53
C ILE A 33 3.50 -11.62 1.39
N VAL A 34 4.73 -11.20 1.23
CA VAL A 34 5.82 -11.75 2.04
C VAL A 34 5.46 -11.44 3.48
N GLN A 35 5.17 -12.48 4.25
CA GLN A 35 5.00 -12.36 5.70
C GLN A 35 6.36 -12.04 6.29
N HIS A 36 6.79 -10.79 6.13
CA HIS A 36 8.08 -10.35 6.60
C HIS A 36 8.00 -9.74 7.99
N GLU A 37 8.83 -10.30 8.86
CA GLU A 37 9.59 -9.59 9.90
C GLU A 37 8.82 -8.73 10.93
N ILE A 38 7.48 -8.69 10.90
CA ILE A 38 6.65 -8.09 11.93
C ILE A 38 6.41 -9.14 13.03
N GLN A 39 7.46 -9.72 13.58
CA GLN A 39 7.27 -10.84 14.50
C GLN A 39 7.68 -10.56 15.94
N SER A 40 8.36 -9.45 16.22
CA SER A 40 8.90 -9.23 17.57
C SER A 40 8.18 -8.13 18.36
N LYS A 41 7.52 -7.19 17.70
CA LYS A 41 6.88 -6.03 18.35
C LYS A 41 5.53 -5.70 17.72
N PRO A 42 4.60 -5.10 18.48
CA PRO A 42 3.37 -4.55 17.89
C PRO A 42 3.70 -3.50 16.80
N LEU A 43 2.88 -3.44 15.75
CA LEU A 43 3.04 -2.48 14.66
C LEU A 43 2.30 -1.17 14.99
N LEU A 44 3.01 -0.05 14.93
CA LEU A 44 2.43 1.29 15.02
C LEU A 44 2.44 1.97 13.65
N ILE A 45 1.25 2.30 13.15
CA ILE A 45 1.08 2.98 11.87
C ILE A 45 1.06 4.49 12.10
N LEU A 46 2.03 5.19 11.50
CA LEU A 46 2.17 6.64 11.58
C LEU A 46 1.41 7.30 10.43
N GLY A 47 0.25 7.89 10.73
CA GLY A 47 -0.52 8.67 9.76
C GLY A 47 0.13 10.04 9.49
N ASN A 48 -0.16 10.65 8.32
CA ASN A 48 0.37 11.97 7.93
C ASN A 48 -0.48 13.15 8.42
N GLY A 49 -1.26 12.98 9.48
CA GLY A 49 -2.08 14.06 10.04
C GLY A 49 -1.24 15.10 10.79
N PRO A 50 -1.70 16.36 10.89
CA PRO A 50 -1.03 17.41 11.71
C PRO A 50 -0.81 16.98 13.15
N SER A 51 -1.72 16.19 13.73
CA SER A 51 -1.64 15.64 15.08
C SER A 51 -0.44 14.70 15.31
N LEU A 52 0.16 14.13 14.27
CA LEU A 52 1.35 13.30 14.43
C LEU A 52 2.49 14.11 15.01
N ASN A 53 2.71 15.33 14.54
CA ASN A 53 3.75 16.22 15.05
C ASN A 53 3.56 16.53 16.54
N ASP A 54 2.33 16.76 16.98
CA ASP A 54 2.02 17.04 18.38
C ASP A 54 2.18 15.79 19.25
N THR A 55 1.78 14.63 18.72
CA THR A 55 1.99 13.34 19.41
C THR A 55 3.48 13.04 19.59
N LEU A 56 4.30 13.28 18.56
CA LEU A 56 5.73 13.02 18.61
C LEU A 56 6.49 13.99 19.52
N LYS A 57 6.03 15.24 19.64
CA LYS A 57 6.61 16.22 20.58
C LYS A 57 6.32 15.89 22.05
N ASN A 58 5.15 15.31 22.32
CA ASN A 58 4.63 15.07 23.65
C ASN A 58 4.91 13.65 24.19
N ASN A 59 5.30 12.73 23.34
CA ASN A 59 5.57 11.35 23.73
C ASN A 59 7.07 11.08 23.74
N ASP A 60 7.53 10.47 24.82
CA ASP A 60 8.91 10.02 24.95
C ASP A 60 9.28 9.08 23.82
N ALA A 61 10.45 9.28 23.23
CA ALA A 61 11.04 8.37 22.25
C ALA A 61 11.08 6.91 22.78
N ALA A 62 11.08 6.72 24.10
CA ALA A 62 11.00 5.43 24.76
C ALA A 62 9.70 4.67 24.45
N LEU A 63 8.56 5.37 24.30
CA LEU A 63 7.29 4.73 23.92
C LEU A 63 7.39 4.08 22.55
N LEU A 64 8.02 4.76 21.58
CA LEU A 64 8.13 4.28 20.21
C LEU A 64 9.06 3.08 20.06
N GLN A 65 10.02 2.89 20.97
CA GLN A 65 10.93 1.73 20.97
C GLN A 65 10.22 0.39 21.19
N GLY A 66 9.01 0.43 21.81
CA GLY A 66 8.15 -0.75 22.00
C GLY A 66 7.49 -1.26 20.72
N PHE A 67 7.54 -0.52 19.60
CA PHE A 67 6.80 -0.79 18.37
C PHE A 67 7.73 -0.92 17.16
N ASP A 68 7.28 -1.72 16.19
CA ASP A 68 7.76 -1.60 14.83
C ASP A 68 6.95 -0.49 14.13
N LEU A 69 7.63 0.46 13.51
CA LEU A 69 6.99 1.63 12.91
C LEU A 69 6.70 1.39 11.43
N MET A 70 5.48 1.77 11.01
CA MET A 70 5.09 1.83 9.60
C MET A 70 4.71 3.27 9.25
N ALA A 71 5.38 3.87 8.29
CA ALA A 71 5.01 5.16 7.73
C ALA A 71 4.16 5.02 6.47
N VAL A 72 3.42 6.07 6.10
CA VAL A 72 2.48 6.06 4.97
C VAL A 72 2.65 7.27 4.06
N ASN A 73 2.47 7.07 2.76
CA ASN A 73 2.42 8.11 1.70
C ASN A 73 3.54 9.16 1.80
N ALA A 74 3.23 10.43 2.07
CA ALA A 74 4.19 11.54 2.08
C ALA A 74 5.03 11.66 3.39
N ALA A 75 5.03 10.68 4.28
CA ALA A 75 5.73 10.75 5.56
C ALA A 75 7.25 11.01 5.44
N ALA A 76 7.88 10.56 4.35
CA ALA A 76 9.31 10.80 4.13
C ALA A 76 9.66 12.27 3.92
N CYS A 77 8.70 13.10 3.51
CA CYS A 77 8.89 14.53 3.36
C CYS A 77 8.99 15.26 4.71
N SER A 78 8.60 14.63 5.82
CA SER A 78 8.70 15.23 7.16
C SER A 78 10.14 15.29 7.66
N ASP A 79 10.43 16.26 8.54
CA ASP A 79 11.74 16.41 9.17
C ASP A 79 12.04 15.28 10.16
N GLN A 80 11.00 14.66 10.70
CA GLN A 80 11.12 13.62 11.72
C GLN A 80 11.37 12.23 11.14
N PHE A 81 11.23 12.06 9.83
CA PHE A 81 11.32 10.76 9.16
C PHE A 81 12.64 10.03 9.46
N SER A 82 13.76 10.76 9.39
CA SER A 82 15.09 10.19 9.65
C SER A 82 15.31 9.80 11.12
N ALA A 83 14.64 10.47 12.06
CA ALA A 83 14.71 10.13 13.49
C ALA A 83 13.82 8.92 13.83
N LEU A 84 12.65 8.80 13.16
CA LEU A 84 11.69 7.72 13.39
C LEU A 84 12.17 6.38 12.81
N GLN A 85 12.91 6.38 11.72
CA GLN A 85 13.46 5.21 11.05
C GLN A 85 12.43 4.05 10.90
N PRO A 86 11.27 4.26 10.24
CA PRO A 86 10.27 3.21 10.11
C PRO A 86 10.83 2.00 9.37
N LYS A 87 10.53 0.79 9.86
CA LYS A 87 10.90 -0.46 9.19
C LYS A 87 10.08 -0.73 7.95
N LEU A 88 8.81 -0.30 7.98
CA LEU A 88 7.86 -0.48 6.91
C LEU A 88 7.38 0.87 6.39
N TYR A 89 7.12 0.93 5.10
CA TYR A 89 6.60 2.13 4.45
C TYR A 89 5.58 1.76 3.38
N ILE A 90 4.36 2.24 3.49
CA ILE A 90 3.31 1.96 2.50
C ILE A 90 3.09 3.16 1.57
N LEU A 91 3.22 2.92 0.27
CA LEU A 91 2.87 3.86 -0.79
C LEU A 91 1.62 3.34 -1.50
N ASN A 92 0.48 3.95 -1.25
CA ASN A 92 -0.80 3.49 -1.79
C ASN A 92 -1.42 4.41 -2.84
N ALA A 93 -1.05 5.70 -2.88
CA ALA A 93 -1.62 6.63 -3.85
C ALA A 93 -1.21 6.29 -5.29
N VAL A 94 -2.21 6.26 -6.18
CA VAL A 94 -2.03 5.91 -7.61
C VAL A 94 -1.06 6.87 -8.29
N THR A 95 -1.13 8.15 -7.93
CA THR A 95 -0.35 9.24 -8.51
C THR A 95 1.15 9.05 -8.42
N TYR A 96 1.65 8.32 -7.42
CA TYR A 96 3.08 8.03 -7.30
C TYR A 96 3.62 7.09 -8.40
N PHE A 97 2.74 6.37 -9.10
CA PHE A 97 3.13 5.36 -10.08
C PHE A 97 2.62 5.66 -11.50
N GLN A 98 1.93 6.78 -11.70
CA GLN A 98 1.48 7.26 -13.00
C GLN A 98 2.59 8.01 -13.72
N ASN A 99 2.47 8.06 -15.08
CA ASN A 99 3.35 8.89 -15.90
C ASN A 99 3.07 10.37 -15.68
N ASP A 100 4.08 11.21 -15.80
CA ASP A 100 3.95 12.67 -15.62
C ASP A 100 2.94 13.29 -16.58
N SER A 101 2.80 12.74 -17.79
CA SER A 101 1.80 13.19 -18.78
C SER A 101 0.33 13.04 -18.33
N GLU A 102 0.09 12.21 -17.32
CA GLU A 102 -1.25 11.92 -16.76
C GLU A 102 -1.53 12.72 -15.48
N LEU A 103 -0.55 13.50 -15.01
CA LEU A 103 -0.59 14.17 -13.72
C LEU A 103 -0.63 15.68 -13.87
N SER A 104 -1.28 16.36 -12.92
CA SER A 104 -1.11 17.82 -12.80
C SER A 104 0.28 18.17 -12.23
N PRO A 105 0.79 19.39 -12.49
CA PRO A 105 2.09 19.84 -11.98
C PRO A 105 2.25 19.66 -10.47
N PHE A 106 1.18 19.86 -9.72
CA PHE A 106 1.17 19.64 -8.26
C PHE A 106 1.49 18.20 -7.87
N TYR A 107 0.89 17.21 -8.55
CA TYR A 107 1.17 15.79 -8.25
C TYR A 107 2.54 15.34 -8.75
N ILE A 108 3.04 15.91 -9.85
CA ILE A 108 4.41 15.67 -10.32
C ILE A 108 5.40 16.13 -9.26
N GLN A 109 5.25 17.36 -8.77
CA GLN A 109 6.12 17.90 -7.73
C GLN A 109 6.06 17.05 -6.45
N ALA A 110 4.87 16.72 -5.97
CA ALA A 110 4.69 15.90 -4.77
C ALA A 110 5.32 14.48 -4.91
N LYS A 111 5.24 13.87 -6.11
CA LYS A 111 5.90 12.60 -6.40
C LYS A 111 7.42 12.73 -6.35
N ASN A 112 7.96 13.77 -6.98
CA ASN A 112 9.39 14.03 -7.05
C ASN A 112 9.97 14.31 -5.66
N ASP A 113 9.32 15.17 -4.88
CA ASP A 113 9.73 15.49 -3.50
C ASP A 113 9.76 14.24 -2.62
N LEU A 114 8.75 13.37 -2.74
CA LEU A 114 8.68 12.12 -2.01
C LEU A 114 9.81 11.16 -2.42
N PHE A 115 10.05 10.99 -3.71
CA PHE A 115 11.07 10.06 -4.19
C PHE A 115 12.48 10.54 -3.86
N GLU A 116 12.71 11.84 -3.93
CA GLU A 116 13.96 12.43 -3.48
C GLU A 116 14.17 12.26 -1.97
N ALA A 117 13.13 12.52 -1.17
CA ALA A 117 13.19 12.31 0.27
C ALA A 117 13.48 10.83 0.63
N LEU A 118 12.82 9.88 -0.02
CA LEU A 118 13.09 8.45 0.15
C LEU A 118 14.52 8.07 -0.25
N LYS A 119 15.01 8.61 -1.34
CA LYS A 119 16.38 8.38 -1.82
C LYS A 119 17.44 8.94 -0.84
N GLU A 120 17.26 10.18 -0.40
CA GLU A 120 18.26 10.89 0.37
C GLU A 120 18.23 10.58 1.87
N LYS A 121 17.02 10.44 2.45
CA LYS A 121 16.84 10.28 3.90
C LYS A 121 16.88 8.82 4.36
N SER A 122 16.54 7.82 3.53
CA SER A 122 16.47 6.42 3.96
C SER A 122 17.85 5.78 4.04
N ARG A 123 18.52 5.91 5.18
CA ARG A 123 19.87 5.38 5.45
C ARG A 123 19.85 4.05 6.21
N TRP A 124 18.68 3.48 6.48
CA TRP A 124 18.44 2.19 7.16
C TRP A 124 17.65 1.25 6.26
N ASN A 125 17.70 -0.05 6.56
CA ASN A 125 16.91 -1.03 5.84
C ASN A 125 15.42 -0.82 6.08
N MET A 126 14.68 -0.51 5.02
CA MET A 126 13.24 -0.27 5.04
C MET A 126 12.54 -1.06 3.94
N THR A 127 11.39 -1.66 4.26
CA THR A 127 10.58 -2.37 3.27
C THR A 127 9.44 -1.47 2.78
N LEU A 128 9.46 -1.16 1.49
CA LEU A 128 8.38 -0.45 0.80
C LEU A 128 7.28 -1.44 0.42
N LEU A 129 6.09 -1.23 0.97
CA LEU A 129 4.87 -1.93 0.58
C LEU A 129 4.18 -1.11 -0.51
N VAL A 130 4.13 -1.63 -1.72
CA VAL A 130 3.61 -0.90 -2.88
C VAL A 130 2.63 -1.75 -3.70
N PRO A 131 1.66 -1.13 -4.40
CA PRO A 131 0.79 -1.86 -5.31
C PRO A 131 1.58 -2.57 -6.39
N PHE A 132 1.14 -3.76 -6.81
CA PHE A 132 1.81 -4.53 -7.88
C PHE A 132 2.01 -3.73 -9.17
N ARG A 133 1.08 -2.82 -9.49
CA ARG A 133 1.22 -1.89 -10.64
C ARG A 133 2.46 -1.00 -10.58
N ALA A 134 3.00 -0.70 -9.38
CA ALA A 134 4.22 0.09 -9.21
C ALA A 134 5.43 -0.52 -9.93
N LYS A 135 5.40 -1.84 -10.19
CA LYS A 135 6.43 -2.54 -10.95
C LYS A 135 6.63 -1.98 -12.37
N LYS A 136 5.58 -1.35 -12.94
CA LYS A 136 5.62 -0.76 -14.29
C LYS A 136 6.11 0.70 -14.29
N SER A 137 6.19 1.36 -13.15
CA SER A 137 6.63 2.76 -13.05
C SER A 137 8.15 2.86 -13.19
N ILE A 138 8.62 3.59 -14.19
CA ILE A 138 10.04 3.79 -14.48
C ILE A 138 10.69 4.58 -13.32
N ASP A 139 10.04 5.68 -12.88
CA ASP A 139 10.55 6.53 -11.80
C ASP A 139 10.73 5.74 -10.50
N PHE A 140 9.74 4.91 -10.17
CA PHE A 140 9.82 4.05 -9.00
C PHE A 140 10.96 3.02 -9.10
N GLN A 141 11.16 2.41 -10.28
CA GLN A 141 12.28 1.49 -10.49
C GLN A 141 13.63 2.18 -10.40
N MET A 142 13.74 3.44 -10.85
CA MET A 142 14.96 4.24 -10.69
C MET A 142 15.23 4.56 -9.21
N LEU A 143 14.20 4.92 -8.43
CA LEU A 143 14.31 5.10 -6.98
C LEU A 143 14.91 3.86 -6.30
N ILE A 144 14.33 2.68 -6.56
CA ILE A 144 14.79 1.42 -5.92
C ILE A 144 16.23 1.09 -6.29
N LYS A 145 16.62 1.31 -7.55
CA LYS A 145 18.01 1.10 -7.99
C LYS A 145 19.00 2.08 -7.35
N SER A 146 18.54 3.28 -7.02
CA SER A 146 19.40 4.35 -6.46
C SER A 146 19.65 4.22 -4.96
N ASN A 147 18.81 3.47 -4.23
CA ASN A 147 18.95 3.31 -2.78
C ASN A 147 18.86 1.83 -2.36
N PRO A 148 19.99 1.16 -2.06
CA PRO A 148 20.05 -0.26 -1.71
C PRO A 148 19.40 -0.59 -0.36
N ASN A 149 19.10 0.41 0.48
CA ASN A 149 18.41 0.21 1.75
C ASN A 149 16.91 -0.02 1.57
N LEU A 150 16.36 0.27 0.37
CA LEU A 150 14.94 0.10 0.08
C LEU A 150 14.68 -1.28 -0.50
N LYS A 151 14.02 -2.13 0.28
CA LYS A 151 13.47 -3.41 -0.19
C LYS A 151 12.04 -3.21 -0.63
N VAL A 152 11.56 -3.97 -1.62
CA VAL A 152 10.19 -3.83 -2.14
C VAL A 152 9.39 -5.09 -1.91
N SER A 153 8.19 -4.93 -1.37
CA SER A 153 7.17 -5.96 -1.30
C SER A 153 5.90 -5.45 -2.00
N TYR A 154 5.35 -6.26 -2.91
CA TYR A 154 4.18 -5.88 -3.70
C TYR A 154 2.91 -6.45 -3.10
N PHE A 155 1.84 -5.64 -3.08
CA PHE A 155 0.50 -6.11 -2.74
C PHE A 155 -0.48 -5.87 -3.90
N ASN A 156 -1.55 -6.67 -3.93
CA ASN A 156 -2.57 -6.58 -4.96
C ASN A 156 -3.67 -5.59 -4.58
N GLN A 157 -4.03 -4.72 -5.53
CA GLN A 157 -5.17 -3.80 -5.42
C GLN A 157 -6.31 -4.21 -6.35
N THR A 158 -6.27 -5.40 -6.91
CA THR A 158 -7.30 -5.89 -7.82
C THR A 158 -8.64 -5.97 -7.09
N PRO A 159 -9.66 -5.20 -7.50
CA PRO A 159 -10.96 -5.23 -6.85
C PRO A 159 -11.67 -6.55 -7.16
N VAL A 160 -12.15 -7.21 -6.12
CA VAL A 160 -12.89 -8.46 -6.24
C VAL A 160 -14.28 -8.33 -5.63
N GLU A 161 -15.24 -8.91 -6.32
CA GLU A 161 -16.66 -8.91 -6.02
C GLU A 161 -17.24 -10.29 -6.33
N GLY A 162 -18.48 -10.53 -5.91
CA GLY A 162 -19.24 -11.72 -6.24
C GLY A 162 -19.67 -12.52 -5.02
N LEU A 163 -19.77 -13.83 -5.16
CA LEU A 163 -20.18 -14.71 -4.08
C LEU A 163 -19.20 -14.66 -2.91
N ASN A 164 -19.68 -14.43 -1.70
CA ASN A 164 -18.89 -14.21 -0.47
C ASN A 164 -17.81 -15.28 -0.27
N PHE A 165 -18.11 -16.55 -0.52
CA PHE A 165 -17.17 -17.64 -0.36
C PHE A 165 -15.88 -17.42 -1.19
N TRP A 166 -16.01 -17.06 -2.46
CA TRP A 166 -14.88 -16.86 -3.35
C TRP A 166 -14.14 -15.54 -3.08
N SER A 167 -14.88 -14.45 -2.86
CA SER A 167 -14.28 -13.15 -2.58
C SER A 167 -13.46 -13.19 -1.29
N HIS A 168 -13.98 -13.76 -0.19
CA HIS A 168 -13.23 -13.94 1.06
C HIS A 168 -11.98 -14.83 0.89
N ARG A 169 -12.08 -15.91 0.10
CA ARG A 169 -10.93 -16.76 -0.17
C ARG A 169 -9.82 -15.99 -0.89
N TRP A 170 -10.17 -15.17 -1.87
CA TRP A 170 -9.19 -14.38 -2.62
C TRP A 170 -8.55 -13.27 -1.76
N TYR A 171 -9.31 -12.65 -0.84
CA TYR A 171 -8.73 -11.70 0.12
C TYR A 171 -7.73 -12.37 1.04
N ASN A 172 -8.10 -13.50 1.60
CA ASN A 172 -7.22 -14.24 2.53
C ASN A 172 -5.93 -14.73 1.86
N LEU A 173 -5.96 -14.97 0.54
CA LEU A 173 -4.79 -15.31 -0.25
C LEU A 173 -4.00 -14.06 -0.72
N GLY A 174 -4.48 -12.85 -0.44
CA GLY A 174 -3.85 -11.62 -0.89
C GLY A 174 -3.90 -11.40 -2.41
N TRP A 175 -4.80 -12.10 -3.12
CA TRP A 175 -4.92 -12.00 -4.59
C TRP A 175 -5.78 -10.83 -5.04
N GLY A 176 -6.57 -10.27 -4.16
CA GLY A 176 -7.41 -9.13 -4.43
C GLY A 176 -7.84 -8.42 -3.15
N MET A 177 -8.57 -7.34 -3.29
CA MET A 177 -9.11 -6.57 -2.18
C MET A 177 -10.61 -6.28 -2.40
N PRO A 178 -11.37 -6.07 -1.32
CA PRO A 178 -12.77 -5.66 -1.45
C PRO A 178 -12.87 -4.38 -2.29
N ARG A 179 -13.89 -4.31 -3.14
CA ARG A 179 -14.19 -3.04 -3.80
C ARG A 179 -14.61 -2.03 -2.74
N PRO A 180 -14.00 -0.83 -2.71
CA PRO A 180 -14.46 0.22 -1.82
C PRO A 180 -15.94 0.52 -2.13
N HIS A 181 -16.77 0.54 -1.10
CA HIS A 181 -18.14 1.07 -1.24
C HIS A 181 -18.02 2.59 -1.39
N ASN A 182 -18.55 3.12 -2.48
CA ASN A 182 -18.74 4.55 -2.67
C ASN A 182 -19.92 5.03 -1.86
#